data_0ffa0394cf54ec36f79462fb1e6a9207
#
_entry.id   0ffa0394cf54ec36f79462fb1e6a9207
#
_cell.length_a   1.000
_cell.length_b   1.000
_cell.length_c   1.000
_cell.angle_alpha   90.00
_cell.angle_beta   90.00
_cell.angle_gamma   90.00
#
_symmetry.space_group_name_H-M   'P 1'
#
loop_
_entity.id
_entity.type
_entity.pdbx_description
1 polymer ?
#
loop_
_entity_poly.entity_id
_entity_poly.type
_entity_poly.pdbx_seq_one_letter_code
_entity_poly.pdbx_strand_id
1 'polypeptide(L)'
;MATAITETGHSDRTGIILTIAHALLMAAAAAVLPAVATAQTGQSHAVYVAHLSALNTAVTGLKSVGEATFTIKGDSLTIAVNASGLPKDIEHWQHFHGFTDGRKAACPTQSADANGDGIIDVVETGSAAGTTMVPFSADPVSMDVAHGAYPKASATGTLQYQETVSLSALQAAFAKAFDGQKLDLDRRVVFIHGIPAASTLKASVASLGPIPGQVTLPIACGKITREK
;
A
#
# COMPACT_ATOMS: atom_id res chain seq x y z
N MET A 1 -64.89 3.45 -27.78
CA MET A 1 -65.19 3.89 -29.15
C MET A 1 -64.15 3.24 -30.01
N ALA A 2 -64.48 2.09 -30.62
CA ALA A 2 -65.07 1.95 -31.93
C ALA A 2 -64.02 2.32 -33.03
N THR A 3 -63.62 1.56 -33.99
CA THR A 3 -64.29 0.49 -34.72
C THR A 3 -63.28 -0.19 -35.64
N ALA A 4 -63.40 -1.47 -35.83
CA ALA A 4 -62.82 -2.33 -36.84
C ALA A 4 -63.18 -1.90 -38.28
N ILE A 5 -62.48 -2.40 -39.29
CA ILE A 5 -63.10 -3.03 -40.45
C ILE A 5 -62.06 -3.86 -41.22
N THR A 6 -62.42 -5.09 -41.47
CA THR A 6 -62.07 -6.12 -42.42
C THR A 6 -62.13 -5.67 -43.89
N GLU A 7 -61.35 -6.28 -44.78
CA GLU A 7 -61.95 -6.98 -45.94
C GLU A 7 -60.97 -7.90 -46.71
N THR A 8 -61.51 -8.97 -47.09
CA THR A 8 -61.12 -10.17 -47.81
C THR A 8 -60.89 -9.93 -49.34
N GLY A 9 -60.04 -10.73 -49.91
CA GLY A 9 -59.95 -10.83 -51.39
C GLY A 9 -59.32 -12.15 -51.86
N HIS A 10 -60.15 -13.07 -52.19
CA HIS A 10 -59.87 -14.39 -52.72
C HIS A 10 -59.64 -14.28 -54.25
N SER A 11 -58.64 -14.97 -54.82
CA SER A 11 -58.75 -15.46 -56.21
C SER A 11 -57.72 -16.55 -56.52
N ASP A 12 -58.26 -17.63 -56.90
CA ASP A 12 -57.77 -18.87 -57.39
C ASP A 12 -57.15 -18.72 -58.81
N ARG A 13 -56.14 -19.51 -59.19
CA ARG A 13 -56.07 -20.36 -60.37
C ARG A 13 -54.68 -20.98 -60.64
N THR A 14 -54.66 -22.29 -60.51
CA THR A 14 -54.23 -23.31 -61.53
C THR A 14 -52.88 -23.17 -62.25
N GLY A 15 -51.98 -24.12 -61.96
CA GLY A 15 -51.38 -24.99 -63.03
C GLY A 15 -49.97 -24.57 -63.51
N ILE A 16 -49.03 -25.40 -63.24
CA ILE A 16 -48.23 -26.17 -64.20
C ILE A 16 -47.06 -26.80 -63.48
N ILE A 17 -47.02 -28.13 -63.57
CA ILE A 17 -45.91 -28.95 -63.03
C ILE A 17 -44.74 -28.81 -64.02
N LEU A 18 -43.59 -28.38 -63.56
CA LEU A 18 -42.31 -28.55 -64.24
C LEU A 18 -41.26 -29.09 -63.27
N THR A 19 -41.00 -30.38 -63.39
CA THR A 19 -39.93 -31.09 -62.70
C THR A 19 -38.57 -30.64 -63.22
N ILE A 20 -37.81 -29.94 -62.38
CA ILE A 20 -36.39 -29.71 -62.66
C ILE A 20 -35.61 -30.31 -61.51
N ALA A 21 -34.87 -31.37 -61.83
CA ALA A 21 -33.90 -31.97 -60.89
C ALA A 21 -32.74 -30.99 -60.64
N HIS A 22 -32.63 -30.49 -59.46
CA HIS A 22 -31.45 -29.74 -59.01
C HIS A 22 -30.57 -30.57 -58.10
N ALA A 23 -29.35 -30.81 -58.56
CA ALA A 23 -28.30 -31.44 -57.83
C ALA A 23 -28.00 -30.62 -56.56
N LEU A 24 -28.09 -31.26 -55.36
CA LEU A 24 -27.63 -30.69 -54.10
C LEU A 24 -26.10 -30.60 -54.12
N LEU A 25 -25.57 -29.41 -54.27
CA LEU A 25 -24.19 -29.10 -53.95
C LEU A 25 -24.10 -28.80 -52.45
N MET A 26 -23.63 -29.76 -51.68
CA MET A 26 -23.33 -29.54 -50.24
C MET A 26 -22.08 -28.67 -50.12
N ALA A 27 -22.23 -27.38 -49.92
CA ALA A 27 -21.14 -26.50 -49.54
C ALA A 27 -20.94 -26.64 -48.03
N ALA A 28 -19.85 -27.33 -47.62
CA ALA A 28 -19.41 -27.39 -46.24
C ALA A 28 -18.83 -26.01 -45.88
N ALA A 29 -19.62 -25.20 -45.15
CA ALA A 29 -19.12 -23.96 -44.54
C ALA A 29 -18.28 -24.34 -43.32
N ALA A 30 -16.96 -24.31 -43.45
CA ALA A 30 -16.03 -24.38 -42.31
C ALA A 30 -16.20 -23.10 -41.45
N ALA A 31 -16.88 -23.21 -40.34
CA ALA A 31 -16.95 -22.14 -39.32
C ALA A 31 -15.56 -21.97 -38.69
N VAL A 32 -14.84 -20.96 -39.14
CA VAL A 32 -13.61 -20.49 -38.45
C VAL A 32 -14.06 -19.77 -37.19
N LEU A 33 -14.01 -20.47 -36.06
CA LEU A 33 -14.19 -19.84 -34.76
C LEU A 33 -12.96 -18.95 -34.47
N PRO A 34 -13.15 -17.66 -34.18
CA PRO A 34 -12.04 -16.85 -33.73
C PRO A 34 -11.49 -17.42 -32.41
N ALA A 35 -10.22 -17.79 -32.42
CA ALA A 35 -9.52 -18.11 -31.18
C ALA A 35 -9.47 -16.83 -30.32
N VAL A 36 -10.29 -16.79 -29.27
CA VAL A 36 -10.18 -15.75 -28.24
C VAL A 36 -8.85 -16.01 -27.53
N ALA A 37 -7.81 -15.29 -27.92
CA ALA A 37 -6.57 -15.25 -27.16
C ALA A 37 -6.90 -14.60 -25.80
N THR A 38 -7.05 -15.42 -24.76
CA THR A 38 -7.04 -14.95 -23.38
C THR A 38 -5.65 -14.35 -23.15
N ALA A 39 -5.55 -13.02 -23.23
CA ALA A 39 -4.37 -12.33 -22.74
C ALA A 39 -4.24 -12.69 -21.25
N GLN A 40 -3.28 -13.57 -20.94
CA GLN A 40 -2.84 -13.79 -19.56
C GLN A 40 -2.25 -12.44 -19.12
N THR A 41 -3.05 -11.63 -18.43
CA THR A 41 -2.55 -10.46 -17.71
C THR A 41 -1.63 -11.02 -16.62
N GLY A 42 -0.32 -11.02 -16.91
CA GLY A 42 0.70 -11.39 -15.92
C GLY A 42 0.44 -10.54 -14.69
N GLN A 43 0.00 -11.17 -13.58
CA GLN A 43 -0.19 -10.45 -12.33
C GLN A 43 1.14 -9.77 -11.98
N SER A 44 1.10 -8.46 -11.79
CA SER A 44 2.28 -7.72 -11.34
C SER A 44 2.73 -8.29 -10.00
N HIS A 45 3.97 -8.75 -9.95
CA HIS A 45 4.60 -9.23 -8.73
C HIS A 45 5.83 -8.39 -8.46
N ALA A 46 5.91 -7.83 -7.26
CA ALA A 46 7.08 -7.09 -6.83
C ALA A 46 7.25 -7.22 -5.31
N VAL A 47 8.49 -7.33 -4.88
CA VAL A 47 8.85 -7.33 -3.46
C VAL A 47 9.78 -6.16 -3.20
N TYR A 48 9.52 -5.47 -2.09
CA TYR A 48 10.37 -4.41 -1.59
C TYR A 48 10.70 -4.72 -0.14
N VAL A 49 11.91 -4.36 0.27
CA VAL A 49 12.42 -4.64 1.62
C VAL A 49 13.08 -3.38 2.20
N ALA A 50 12.88 -3.17 3.50
CA ALA A 50 13.60 -2.18 4.28
C ALA A 50 14.25 -2.87 5.48
N HIS A 51 15.59 -2.95 5.49
CA HIS A 51 16.34 -3.40 6.65
C HIS A 51 16.42 -2.28 7.68
N LEU A 52 15.84 -2.53 8.85
CA LEU A 52 15.74 -1.55 9.94
C LEU A 52 17.00 -1.57 10.79
N SER A 53 17.55 -0.40 11.03
CA SER A 53 18.69 -0.17 11.93
C SER A 53 18.31 0.81 13.04
N ALA A 54 18.89 0.63 14.21
CA ALA A 54 18.57 1.41 15.40
C ALA A 54 18.88 2.92 15.21
N LEU A 55 18.00 3.74 15.77
CA LEU A 55 18.19 5.17 16.00
C LEU A 55 18.13 5.46 17.51
N ASN A 56 18.69 6.58 17.91
CA ASN A 56 18.62 7.09 19.29
C ASN A 56 19.02 6.07 20.36
N THR A 57 20.01 5.23 20.08
CA THR A 57 20.46 4.16 20.97
C THR A 57 20.96 4.67 22.31
N ALA A 58 21.45 5.92 22.38
CA ALA A 58 21.86 6.56 23.62
C ALA A 58 20.68 6.79 24.58
N VAL A 59 19.46 6.96 24.05
CA VAL A 59 18.24 7.16 24.83
C VAL A 59 17.62 5.81 25.20
N THR A 60 17.51 4.91 24.25
CA THR A 60 16.82 3.64 24.44
C THR A 60 17.66 2.59 25.15
N GLY A 61 18.99 2.68 25.04
CA GLY A 61 19.90 1.62 25.46
C GLY A 61 19.76 0.33 24.63
N LEU A 62 18.90 0.34 23.59
CA LEU A 62 18.56 -0.83 22.79
C LEU A 62 19.10 -0.71 21.37
N LYS A 63 19.35 -1.84 20.75
CA LYS A 63 19.74 -1.95 19.34
C LYS A 63 18.56 -2.54 18.55
N SER A 64 17.57 -1.71 18.31
CA SER A 64 16.39 -2.09 17.52
C SER A 64 16.81 -2.45 16.09
N VAL A 65 16.47 -3.65 15.64
CA VAL A 65 16.74 -4.14 14.30
C VAL A 65 15.53 -4.89 13.77
N GLY A 66 15.41 -4.99 12.43
CA GLY A 66 14.30 -5.72 11.84
C GLY A 66 14.24 -5.57 10.33
N GLU A 67 13.11 -5.99 9.81
CA GLU A 67 12.82 -5.92 8.39
C GLU A 67 11.35 -5.56 8.18
N ALA A 68 11.11 -4.65 7.25
CA ALA A 68 9.77 -4.42 6.70
C ALA A 68 9.74 -4.89 5.25
N THR A 69 8.77 -5.73 4.91
CA THR A 69 8.59 -6.30 3.57
C THR A 69 7.27 -5.83 2.98
N PHE A 70 7.28 -5.47 1.71
CA PHE A 70 6.12 -5.03 0.94
C PHE A 70 5.97 -5.94 -0.28
N THR A 71 4.98 -6.82 -0.26
CA THR A 71 4.74 -7.78 -1.34
C THR A 71 3.52 -7.38 -2.15
N ILE A 72 3.72 -7.08 -3.42
CA ILE A 72 2.66 -6.78 -4.39
C ILE A 72 2.35 -8.02 -5.20
N LYS A 73 1.07 -8.42 -5.24
CA LYS A 73 0.54 -9.49 -6.11
C LYS A 73 -0.79 -9.03 -6.71
N GLY A 74 -0.80 -8.66 -7.99
CA GLY A 74 -1.97 -8.06 -8.61
C GLY A 74 -2.39 -6.78 -7.90
N ASP A 75 -3.62 -6.70 -7.42
CA ASP A 75 -4.15 -5.59 -6.62
C ASP A 75 -3.97 -5.78 -5.10
N SER A 76 -3.16 -6.72 -4.67
CA SER A 76 -2.91 -6.96 -3.24
C SER A 76 -1.53 -6.43 -2.87
N LEU A 77 -1.45 -5.64 -1.80
CA LEU A 77 -0.23 -5.24 -1.12
C LEU A 77 -0.23 -5.83 0.30
N THR A 78 0.71 -6.72 0.58
CA THR A 78 0.98 -7.18 1.95
C THR A 78 2.14 -6.38 2.52
N ILE A 79 1.91 -5.77 3.69
CA ILE A 79 2.90 -5.05 4.49
C ILE A 79 3.20 -5.92 5.70
N ALA A 80 4.44 -6.34 5.88
CA ALA A 80 4.88 -7.11 7.03
C ALA A 80 6.08 -6.44 7.70
N VAL A 81 6.09 -6.41 9.04
CA VAL A 81 7.21 -5.92 9.83
C VAL A 81 7.58 -6.95 10.88
N ASN A 82 8.84 -7.34 10.91
CA ASN A 82 9.43 -8.18 11.94
C ASN A 82 10.60 -7.45 12.56
N ALA A 83 10.51 -7.13 13.85
CA ALA A 83 11.54 -6.37 14.54
C ALA A 83 11.84 -6.94 15.94
N SER A 84 13.03 -6.66 16.45
CA SER A 84 13.49 -7.08 17.76
C SER A 84 14.36 -6.00 18.41
N GLY A 85 14.64 -6.16 19.72
CA GLY A 85 15.37 -5.16 20.47
C GLY A 85 14.57 -3.87 20.67
N LEU A 86 13.24 -3.97 20.67
CA LEU A 86 12.35 -2.84 20.90
C LEU A 86 12.04 -2.69 22.42
N PRO A 87 11.64 -1.49 22.88
CA PRO A 87 10.99 -1.32 24.17
C PRO A 87 9.81 -2.26 24.33
N LYS A 88 9.76 -2.96 25.47
CA LYS A 88 8.82 -4.06 25.72
C LYS A 88 7.45 -3.55 26.11
N ASP A 89 6.41 -4.34 25.80
CA ASP A 89 5.07 -4.18 26.35
C ASP A 89 4.40 -2.84 26.07
N ILE A 90 4.89 -2.10 25.07
CA ILE A 90 4.30 -0.85 24.60
C ILE A 90 3.92 -0.94 23.13
N GLU A 91 3.00 -0.09 22.72
CA GLU A 91 2.64 0.12 21.32
C GLU A 91 3.75 0.85 20.58
N HIS A 92 4.03 0.43 19.36
CA HIS A 92 5.03 1.07 18.51
C HIS A 92 4.35 1.63 17.24
N TRP A 93 4.34 2.96 17.12
CA TRP A 93 3.93 3.58 15.88
C TRP A 93 4.94 3.24 14.80
N GLN A 94 4.43 2.82 13.67
CA GLN A 94 5.24 2.44 12.52
C GLN A 94 4.57 2.88 11.22
N HIS A 95 5.36 3.40 10.32
CA HIS A 95 4.86 3.93 9.05
C HIS A 95 6.01 4.18 8.09
N PHE A 96 5.72 4.38 6.82
CA PHE A 96 6.75 4.95 5.98
C PHE A 96 6.63 6.48 5.89
N HIS A 97 7.79 7.10 5.69
CA HIS A 97 7.97 8.52 5.44
C HIS A 97 8.36 8.79 4.01
N GLY A 98 8.11 10.00 3.56
CA GLY A 98 8.54 10.53 2.29
C GLY A 98 8.28 12.01 2.13
N PHE A 99 8.71 12.54 1.01
CA PHE A 99 8.52 13.94 0.68
C PHE A 99 7.28 14.14 -0.19
N THR A 100 6.55 15.23 0.05
CA THR A 100 5.37 15.60 -0.74
C THR A 100 5.72 16.08 -2.16
N ASP A 101 6.97 16.41 -2.43
CA ASP A 101 7.49 16.70 -3.77
C ASP A 101 8.00 15.47 -4.52
N GLY A 102 7.86 14.27 -3.94
CA GLY A 102 8.25 13.00 -4.54
C GLY A 102 9.75 12.72 -4.57
N ARG A 103 10.61 13.57 -4.00
CA ARG A 103 12.06 13.27 -3.89
C ARG A 103 12.29 12.05 -2.97
N LYS A 104 13.46 11.41 -3.11
CA LYS A 104 13.82 10.23 -2.32
C LYS A 104 14.07 10.60 -0.87
N ALA A 105 13.45 9.87 0.04
CA ALA A 105 13.72 9.92 1.46
C ALA A 105 14.96 9.09 1.81
N ALA A 106 15.59 9.44 2.93
CA ALA A 106 16.70 8.70 3.53
C ALA A 106 16.50 8.60 5.05
N CYS A 107 17.08 7.58 5.67
CA CYS A 107 17.16 7.54 7.12
C CYS A 107 18.06 8.67 7.62
N PRO A 108 17.66 9.36 8.71
CA PRO A 108 18.48 10.42 9.26
C PRO A 108 19.78 9.86 9.82
N THR A 109 20.81 10.67 9.77
CA THR A 109 22.10 10.44 10.44
C THR A 109 22.26 11.46 11.56
N GLN A 110 23.34 11.39 12.36
CA GLN A 110 23.57 12.34 13.45
C GLN A 110 23.58 13.81 12.97
N SER A 111 23.82 14.06 11.69
CA SER A 111 23.74 15.42 11.14
C SER A 111 22.31 16.01 11.09
N ALA A 112 21.28 15.19 11.33
CA ALA A 112 19.90 15.65 11.45
C ALA A 112 19.58 16.23 12.83
N ASP A 113 20.39 15.93 13.87
CA ASP A 113 20.32 16.52 15.21
C ASP A 113 20.71 18.02 15.11
N ALA A 114 19.70 18.84 14.85
CA ALA A 114 19.88 20.25 14.56
C ALA A 114 20.14 21.08 15.81
N ASN A 115 19.65 20.64 16.96
CA ASN A 115 19.80 21.33 18.23
C ASN A 115 21.05 20.86 19.02
N GLY A 116 21.72 19.79 18.56
CA GLY A 116 22.97 19.27 19.14
C GLY A 116 22.78 18.55 20.47
N ASP A 117 21.57 18.08 20.77
CA ASP A 117 21.27 17.43 22.05
C ASP A 117 21.62 15.94 22.09
N GLY A 118 22.01 15.36 20.96
CA GLY A 118 22.38 13.95 20.78
C GLY A 118 21.19 13.04 20.51
N ILE A 119 20.00 13.60 20.29
CA ILE A 119 18.75 12.88 20.02
C ILE A 119 18.19 13.40 18.68
N ILE A 120 17.86 12.52 17.77
CA ILE A 120 17.17 12.88 16.53
C ILE A 120 15.68 12.71 16.80
N ASP A 121 14.97 13.80 17.04
CA ASP A 121 13.54 13.76 17.29
C ASP A 121 12.72 13.70 15.99
N VAL A 122 11.39 13.58 16.10
CA VAL A 122 10.50 13.44 14.96
C VAL A 122 10.53 14.66 14.02
N VAL A 123 10.74 15.86 14.54
CA VAL A 123 10.81 17.11 13.75
C VAL A 123 12.10 17.13 12.95
N GLU A 124 13.20 16.73 13.56
CA GLU A 124 14.53 16.69 12.95
C GLU A 124 14.64 15.64 11.82
N THR A 125 13.85 14.54 11.91
CA THR A 125 13.79 13.58 10.79
C THR A 125 13.28 14.19 9.50
N GLY A 126 12.51 15.29 9.57
CA GLY A 126 11.86 15.92 8.43
C GLY A 126 12.79 16.32 7.31
N SER A 127 14.01 16.77 7.64
CA SER A 127 15.01 17.19 6.64
C SER A 127 15.49 16.02 5.75
N ALA A 128 15.62 14.81 6.30
CA ALA A 128 16.11 13.62 5.61
C ALA A 128 14.99 12.72 5.08
N ALA A 129 13.90 12.62 5.83
CA ALA A 129 12.85 11.63 5.58
C ALA A 129 11.51 12.23 5.13
N GLY A 130 11.32 13.53 5.26
CA GLY A 130 10.06 14.18 4.95
C GLY A 130 8.99 13.95 6.03
N THR A 131 7.75 13.77 5.62
CA THR A 131 6.61 13.59 6.50
C THR A 131 6.15 12.15 6.62
N THR A 132 5.43 11.85 7.70
CA THR A 132 4.70 10.58 7.86
C THR A 132 3.65 10.44 6.78
N MET A 133 3.54 9.23 6.24
CA MET A 133 2.62 8.95 5.13
C MET A 133 1.65 7.81 5.47
N VAL A 134 2.01 6.55 5.22
CA VAL A 134 1.11 5.42 5.43
C VAL A 134 1.38 4.77 6.78
N PRO A 135 0.37 4.70 7.68
CA PRO A 135 0.51 3.99 8.95
C PRO A 135 0.50 2.47 8.72
N PHE A 136 1.33 1.73 9.45
CA PHE A 136 1.25 0.27 9.54
C PHE A 136 0.45 -0.09 10.80
N SER A 137 -0.82 0.25 10.73
CA SER A 137 -1.85 0.01 11.74
C SER A 137 -2.79 -1.12 11.28
N ALA A 138 -3.81 -1.40 12.05
CA ALA A 138 -4.86 -2.37 11.66
C ALA A 138 -5.64 -1.95 10.40
N ASP A 139 -5.59 -0.67 9.99
CA ASP A 139 -6.18 -0.15 8.76
C ASP A 139 -5.26 0.88 8.07
N PRO A 140 -4.27 0.42 7.28
CA PRO A 140 -3.38 1.33 6.55
C PRO A 140 -4.08 2.23 5.53
N VAL A 141 -5.23 1.79 4.98
CA VAL A 141 -5.98 2.54 3.96
C VAL A 141 -6.68 3.76 4.53
N SER A 142 -7.00 3.76 5.84
CA SER A 142 -7.58 4.92 6.52
C SER A 142 -6.68 6.15 6.48
N MET A 143 -5.35 5.97 6.32
CA MET A 143 -4.34 7.03 6.41
C MET A 143 -4.35 7.77 7.77
N ASP A 144 -5.03 7.23 8.78
CA ASP A 144 -5.12 7.82 10.11
C ASP A 144 -3.90 7.41 10.95
N VAL A 145 -2.89 8.26 10.95
CA VAL A 145 -1.65 8.04 11.70
C VAL A 145 -1.87 8.24 13.21
N ALA A 146 -2.69 9.22 13.59
CA ALA A 146 -2.82 9.64 14.99
C ALA A 146 -3.68 8.71 15.84
N HIS A 147 -4.65 8.02 15.22
CA HIS A 147 -5.63 7.16 15.91
C HIS A 147 -5.59 5.71 15.45
N GLY A 148 -4.57 5.33 14.67
CA GLY A 148 -4.37 3.95 14.23
C GLY A 148 -4.13 3.01 15.40
N ALA A 149 -4.66 1.79 15.34
CA ALA A 149 -4.30 0.72 16.27
C ALA A 149 -2.98 0.09 15.80
N TYR A 150 -1.91 0.41 16.48
CA TYR A 150 -0.57 -0.09 16.17
C TYR A 150 -0.21 -1.35 16.95
N PRO A 151 0.71 -2.17 16.44
CA PRO A 151 1.12 -3.38 17.16
C PRO A 151 1.92 -3.05 18.40
N LYS A 152 1.76 -3.92 19.40
CA LYS A 152 2.50 -3.88 20.65
C LYS A 152 3.67 -4.86 20.62
N ALA A 153 4.87 -4.43 21.05
CA ALA A 153 5.99 -5.34 21.23
C ALA A 153 5.71 -6.32 22.39
N SER A 154 6.22 -7.52 22.25
CA SER A 154 6.13 -8.56 23.28
C SER A 154 6.96 -8.24 24.54
N ALA A 155 6.79 -9.04 25.58
CA ALA A 155 7.63 -8.99 26.78
C ALA A 155 9.14 -9.30 26.50
N THR A 156 9.48 -9.80 25.33
CA THR A 156 10.86 -10.01 24.88
C THR A 156 11.38 -8.90 23.96
N GLY A 157 10.57 -7.88 23.68
CA GLY A 157 10.93 -6.78 22.80
C GLY A 157 10.93 -7.15 21.32
N THR A 158 10.09 -8.13 20.93
CA THR A 158 9.85 -8.50 19.54
C THR A 158 8.50 -7.97 19.07
N LEU A 159 8.43 -7.57 17.80
CA LEU A 159 7.22 -7.09 17.15
C LEU A 159 7.03 -7.83 15.86
N GLN A 160 5.80 -8.28 15.64
CA GLN A 160 5.34 -8.84 14.38
C GLN A 160 4.06 -8.11 13.96
N TYR A 161 4.04 -7.69 12.73
CA TYR A 161 2.90 -7.03 12.10
C TYR A 161 2.74 -7.56 10.69
N GLN A 162 1.51 -7.77 10.27
CA GLN A 162 1.19 -8.06 8.88
C GLN A 162 -0.24 -7.63 8.58
N GLU A 163 -0.38 -6.81 7.54
CA GLU A 163 -1.67 -6.46 6.97
C GLU A 163 -1.64 -6.59 5.45
N THR A 164 -2.78 -6.95 4.87
CA THR A 164 -2.95 -7.05 3.42
C THR A 164 -4.10 -6.16 3.00
N VAL A 165 -3.82 -5.24 2.10
CA VAL A 165 -4.77 -4.23 1.61
C VAL A 165 -4.89 -4.27 0.10
N SER A 166 -5.98 -3.70 -0.44
CA SER A 166 -6.05 -3.41 -1.88
C SER A 166 -5.03 -2.32 -2.22
N LEU A 167 -4.13 -2.63 -3.16
CA LEU A 167 -3.12 -1.67 -3.64
C LEU A 167 -3.77 -0.45 -4.29
N SER A 168 -4.83 -0.66 -5.07
CA SER A 168 -5.56 0.43 -5.72
C SER A 168 -6.28 1.31 -4.71
N ALA A 169 -6.89 0.73 -3.66
CA ALA A 169 -7.52 1.50 -2.58
C ALA A 169 -6.50 2.33 -1.80
N LEU A 170 -5.38 1.73 -1.42
CA LEU A 170 -4.30 2.46 -0.74
C LEU A 170 -3.71 3.56 -1.62
N GLN A 171 -3.48 3.28 -2.91
CA GLN A 171 -2.99 4.28 -3.87
C GLN A 171 -3.96 5.45 -4.03
N ALA A 172 -5.28 5.20 -4.04
CA ALA A 172 -6.30 6.25 -4.12
C ALA A 172 -6.32 7.11 -2.85
N ALA A 173 -6.27 6.49 -1.67
CA ALA A 173 -6.20 7.19 -0.39
C ALA A 173 -4.92 8.03 -0.28
N PHE A 174 -3.79 7.45 -0.69
CA PHE A 174 -2.49 8.12 -0.72
C PHE A 174 -2.48 9.33 -1.67
N ALA A 175 -2.97 9.15 -2.90
CA ALA A 175 -3.05 10.23 -3.87
C ALA A 175 -3.95 11.37 -3.37
N LYS A 176 -5.05 11.05 -2.69
CA LYS A 176 -5.93 12.06 -2.06
C LYS A 176 -5.22 12.83 -0.95
N ALA A 177 -4.41 12.15 -0.13
CA ALA A 177 -3.68 12.77 0.99
C ALA A 177 -2.46 13.59 0.54
N PHE A 178 -1.85 13.25 -0.60
CA PHE A 178 -0.58 13.79 -1.07
C PHE A 178 -0.62 14.27 -2.53
N ASP A 179 -1.63 15.06 -2.87
CA ASP A 179 -1.75 15.81 -4.14
C ASP A 179 -1.47 14.99 -5.41
N GLY A 180 -2.03 13.78 -5.49
CA GLY A 180 -1.92 12.91 -6.65
C GLY A 180 -0.63 12.08 -6.72
N GLN A 181 0.20 12.09 -5.68
CA GLN A 181 1.41 11.27 -5.65
C GLN A 181 1.11 9.76 -5.75
N LYS A 182 2.11 9.04 -6.26
CA LYS A 182 2.16 7.57 -6.23
C LYS A 182 2.85 7.08 -4.97
N LEU A 183 2.53 5.85 -4.56
CA LEU A 183 3.19 5.21 -3.41
C LEU A 183 4.72 5.19 -3.57
N ASP A 184 5.24 4.85 -4.76
CA ASP A 184 6.67 4.86 -5.11
C ASP A 184 7.55 4.36 -3.96
N LEU A 185 7.32 3.11 -3.54
CA LEU A 185 7.91 2.52 -2.32
C LEU A 185 9.43 2.68 -2.23
N ASP A 186 10.15 2.60 -3.35
CA ASP A 186 11.61 2.76 -3.41
C ASP A 186 12.11 4.21 -3.18
N ARG A 187 11.17 5.15 -2.99
CA ARG A 187 11.46 6.54 -2.60
C ARG A 187 11.22 6.80 -1.12
N ARG A 188 10.81 5.81 -0.35
CA ARG A 188 10.37 5.91 1.04
C ARG A 188 11.36 5.27 2.00
N VAL A 189 11.21 5.62 3.28
CA VAL A 189 11.88 4.96 4.40
C VAL A 189 10.84 4.53 5.43
N VAL A 190 11.11 3.44 6.14
CA VAL A 190 10.27 2.96 7.24
C VAL A 190 10.83 3.47 8.54
N PHE A 191 9.95 3.92 9.44
CA PHE A 191 10.29 4.17 10.84
C PHE A 191 9.49 3.28 11.77
N ILE A 192 10.12 2.94 12.90
CA ILE A 192 9.47 2.48 14.13
C ILE A 192 9.74 3.52 15.21
N HIS A 193 8.70 3.87 15.95
CA HIS A 193 8.72 4.88 17.01
C HIS A 193 8.31 4.28 18.34
N GLY A 194 8.63 5.00 19.42
CA GLY A 194 8.09 4.75 20.74
C GLY A 194 9.10 4.25 21.75
N ILE A 195 9.08 4.90 22.92
CA ILE A 195 9.77 4.50 24.13
C ILE A 195 8.76 4.48 25.29
N PRO A 196 9.06 3.83 26.43
CA PRO A 196 8.14 3.82 27.56
C PRO A 196 7.75 5.22 28.03
N ALA A 197 6.48 5.42 28.36
CA ALA A 197 5.95 6.72 28.79
C ALA A 197 6.68 7.29 30.04
N ALA A 198 7.24 6.41 30.86
CA ALA A 198 8.04 6.80 32.05
C ALA A 198 9.47 7.24 31.70
N SER A 199 9.90 7.14 30.43
CA SER A 199 11.23 7.58 30.02
C SER A 199 11.34 9.10 30.11
N THR A 200 12.43 9.58 30.66
CA THR A 200 12.74 11.00 30.70
C THR A 200 13.41 11.41 29.39
N LEU A 201 12.81 12.34 28.70
CA LEU A 201 13.40 12.99 27.52
C LEU A 201 13.93 14.38 27.92
N LYS A 202 14.92 14.86 27.19
CA LYS A 202 15.38 16.25 27.30
C LYS A 202 14.25 17.20 26.86
N ALA A 203 14.19 18.37 27.48
CA ALA A 203 13.20 19.39 27.13
C ALA A 203 13.35 19.93 25.68
N SER A 204 14.52 19.71 25.07
CA SER A 204 14.83 20.04 23.68
C SER A 204 14.17 19.09 22.65
N VAL A 205 13.77 17.88 23.07
CA VAL A 205 13.14 16.89 22.19
C VAL A 205 11.75 17.36 21.79
N ALA A 206 11.56 17.67 20.52
CA ALA A 206 10.30 18.09 19.97
C ALA A 206 9.38 16.90 19.66
N SER A 207 8.07 17.17 19.63
CA SER A 207 7.03 16.19 19.29
C SER A 207 6.01 16.82 18.32
N LEU A 208 5.02 16.02 17.90
CA LEU A 208 3.97 16.47 16.98
C LEU A 208 2.72 16.92 17.76
N GLY A 209 2.63 18.20 18.05
CA GLY A 209 1.49 18.80 18.76
C GLY A 209 1.25 18.16 20.13
N PRO A 210 0.05 17.64 20.43
CA PRO A 210 -0.27 17.07 21.75
C PRO A 210 0.28 15.64 21.97
N ILE A 211 0.88 15.02 20.93
CA ILE A 211 1.40 13.66 21.03
C ILE A 211 2.72 13.69 21.80
N PRO A 212 2.88 12.90 22.87
CA PRO A 212 4.11 12.92 23.66
C PRO A 212 5.35 12.49 22.86
N GLY A 213 6.49 13.11 23.12
CA GLY A 213 7.77 12.75 22.51
C GLY A 213 8.13 11.27 22.68
N GLN A 214 7.70 10.65 23.79
CA GLN A 214 7.88 9.22 24.03
C GLN A 214 7.20 8.35 22.98
N VAL A 215 6.08 8.81 22.41
CA VAL A 215 5.36 8.09 21.32
C VAL A 215 6.01 8.35 19.97
N THR A 216 6.48 9.58 19.73
CA THR A 216 6.97 10.01 18.42
C THR A 216 8.47 9.84 18.21
N LEU A 217 9.25 9.51 19.27
CA LEU A 217 10.70 9.34 19.14
C LEU A 217 11.02 8.17 18.19
N PRO A 218 11.73 8.40 17.08
CA PRO A 218 12.14 7.34 16.17
C PRO A 218 13.21 6.44 16.81
N ILE A 219 13.01 5.14 16.79
CA ILE A 219 13.94 4.15 17.41
C ILE A 219 14.56 3.21 16.39
N ALA A 220 13.97 3.13 15.18
CA ALA A 220 14.57 2.41 14.07
C ALA A 220 14.18 3.06 12.74
N CYS A 221 15.04 2.93 11.73
CA CYS A 221 14.77 3.36 10.36
C CYS A 221 15.38 2.39 9.35
N GLY A 222 14.71 2.23 8.19
CA GLY A 222 15.20 1.45 7.06
C GLY A 222 14.73 2.04 5.73
N LYS A 223 15.64 2.09 4.74
CA LYS A 223 15.29 2.52 3.39
C LYS A 223 14.62 1.37 2.64
N ILE A 224 13.50 1.67 1.98
CA ILE A 224 12.81 0.70 1.13
C ILE A 224 13.56 0.55 -0.19
N THR A 225 13.87 -0.69 -0.57
CA THR A 225 14.51 -1.04 -1.83
C THR A 225 13.76 -2.18 -2.50
N ARG A 226 13.66 -2.13 -3.83
CA ARG A 226 13.05 -3.23 -4.59
C ARG A 226 14.01 -4.41 -4.66
N GLU A 227 13.52 -5.60 -4.36
CA GLU A 227 14.24 -6.83 -4.62
C GLU A 227 14.28 -7.13 -6.13
N LYS A 228 15.36 -7.78 -6.57
CA LYS A 228 15.61 -8.09 -8.00
C LYS A 228 14.87 -9.36 -8.41
#